data_47163003eacae0a9e7caabdde060a6de
#
_entry.id   47163003eacae0a9e7caabdde060a6de
#
_cell.length_a   1.000
_cell.length_b   1.000
_cell.length_c   1.000
_cell.angle_alpha   90.00
_cell.angle_beta   90.00
_cell.angle_gamma   90.00
#
_symmetry.space_group_name_H-M   'P 1'
#
loop_
_entity.id
_entity.type
_entity.pdbx_description
1 polymer ?
#
loop_
_entity_poly.entity_id
_entity_poly.type
_entity_poly.pdbx_seq_one_letter_code
_entity_poly.pdbx_strand_id
1 'polypeptide(L)'
;MCVGRGDVFLYNTALWHASGINTSDTVRWSMDLRYQRTGTPTGRSFWPDFVVRSRANPDAVLKDHDTWCRRWVETLGQRQSIPAYRWS
;
A
#
# COMPACT_ATOMS: atom_id res chain seq x y z
N MET A 1 3.90 -14.51 -18.29
CA MET A 1 4.82 -15.22 -17.36
C MET A 1 3.99 -15.89 -16.29
N CYS A 2 4.27 -17.16 -16.04
CA CYS A 2 3.63 -17.93 -14.98
C CYS A 2 4.63 -18.17 -13.86
N VAL A 3 4.20 -17.95 -12.62
CA VAL A 3 5.01 -18.22 -11.42
C VAL A 3 4.29 -19.23 -10.55
N GLY A 4 5.04 -20.06 -9.86
CA GLY A 4 4.52 -21.06 -8.94
C GLY A 4 4.24 -20.49 -7.56
N ARG A 5 3.52 -21.25 -6.74
CA ARG A 5 3.28 -20.91 -5.35
C ARG A 5 4.60 -20.79 -4.59
N GLY A 6 4.80 -19.67 -3.90
CA GLY A 6 6.03 -19.37 -3.17
C GLY A 6 7.12 -18.69 -3.99
N ASP A 7 6.91 -18.54 -5.29
CA ASP A 7 7.86 -17.81 -6.14
C ASP A 7 7.81 -16.31 -5.86
N VAL A 8 8.93 -15.65 -6.11
CA VAL A 8 9.07 -14.20 -6.03
C VAL A 8 9.50 -13.68 -7.39
N PHE A 9 8.84 -12.62 -7.83
CA PHE A 9 9.16 -11.94 -9.07
C PHE A 9 9.56 -10.50 -8.78
N LEU A 10 10.72 -10.08 -9.25
CA LEU A 10 11.23 -8.72 -9.11
C LEU A 10 11.32 -8.04 -10.47
N TYR A 11 10.80 -6.82 -10.58
CA TYR A 11 10.89 -6.05 -11.81
C TYR A 11 11.04 -4.55 -11.52
N ASN A 12 11.61 -3.85 -12.48
CA ASN A 12 11.74 -2.41 -12.42
C ASN A 12 10.39 -1.75 -12.72
N THR A 13 10.13 -0.59 -12.08
CA THR A 13 8.91 0.18 -12.29
C THR A 13 8.71 0.64 -13.74
N ALA A 14 9.78 0.72 -14.53
CA ALA A 14 9.72 1.06 -15.94
C ALA A 14 9.34 -0.13 -16.85
N LEU A 15 9.26 -1.35 -16.30
CA LEU A 15 8.85 -2.51 -17.07
C LEU A 15 7.35 -2.43 -17.41
N TRP A 16 7.03 -2.55 -18.66
CA TRP A 16 5.64 -2.65 -19.10
C TRP A 16 5.01 -3.93 -18.57
N HIS A 17 3.96 -3.81 -17.81
CA HIS A 17 3.28 -4.92 -17.19
C HIS A 17 1.79 -4.63 -17.05
N ALA A 18 0.99 -5.66 -17.05
CA ALA A 18 -0.44 -5.57 -16.81
C ALA A 18 -0.96 -6.88 -16.23
N SER A 19 -2.06 -6.80 -15.49
CA SER A 19 -2.81 -7.99 -15.08
C SER A 19 -3.62 -8.49 -16.26
N GLY A 20 -3.59 -9.80 -16.48
CA GLY A 20 -4.48 -10.45 -17.46
C GLY A 20 -5.91 -10.54 -16.97
N ILE A 21 -6.81 -10.84 -17.89
CA ILE A 21 -8.23 -11.10 -17.56
C ILE A 21 -8.31 -12.44 -16.81
N ASN A 22 -9.09 -12.47 -15.73
CA ASN A 22 -9.38 -13.72 -15.04
C ASN A 22 -10.42 -14.51 -15.84
N THR A 23 -10.00 -15.61 -16.43
CA THR A 23 -10.86 -16.52 -17.20
C THR A 23 -11.28 -17.76 -16.42
N SER A 24 -10.87 -17.86 -15.14
CA SER A 24 -11.27 -18.96 -14.26
C SER A 24 -12.65 -18.73 -13.67
N ASP A 25 -13.21 -19.76 -13.05
CA ASP A 25 -14.46 -19.73 -12.32
C ASP A 25 -14.30 -19.31 -10.84
N THR A 26 -13.09 -18.92 -10.45
CA THR A 26 -12.74 -18.55 -9.08
C THR A 26 -12.30 -17.09 -8.98
N VAL A 27 -12.50 -16.50 -7.79
CA VAL A 27 -12.02 -15.13 -7.48
C VAL A 27 -10.55 -15.20 -7.07
N ARG A 28 -9.75 -14.33 -7.65
CA ARG A 28 -8.35 -14.13 -7.25
C ARG A 28 -8.26 -12.87 -6.37
N TRP A 29 -7.71 -13.03 -5.19
CA TRP A 29 -7.36 -11.93 -4.32
C TRP A 29 -5.93 -11.47 -4.58
N SER A 30 -5.74 -10.17 -4.71
CA SER A 30 -4.42 -9.54 -4.80
C SER A 30 -4.28 -8.55 -3.66
N MET A 31 -3.12 -8.53 -3.03
CA MET A 31 -2.81 -7.59 -1.95
C MET A 31 -1.59 -6.78 -2.36
N ASP A 32 -1.76 -5.48 -2.51
CA ASP A 32 -0.67 -4.56 -2.85
C ASP A 32 -0.19 -3.86 -1.57
N LEU A 33 1.04 -4.15 -1.20
CA LEU A 33 1.71 -3.53 -0.05
C LEU A 33 2.79 -2.59 -0.56
N ARG A 34 2.88 -1.42 0.07
CA ARG A 34 3.85 -0.40 -0.31
C ARG A 34 4.66 0.03 0.91
N TYR A 35 5.96 -0.02 0.77
CA TYR A 35 6.91 0.36 1.80
C TYR A 35 7.86 1.41 1.27
N GLN A 36 8.30 2.28 2.16
CA GLN A 36 9.33 3.27 1.86
C GLN A 36 10.19 3.52 3.10
N ARG A 37 11.28 4.24 2.91
CA ARG A 37 12.14 4.64 4.01
C ARG A 37 11.37 5.57 4.96
N THR A 38 11.46 5.31 6.26
CA THR A 38 10.89 6.17 7.31
C THR A 38 11.41 7.60 7.18
N GLY A 39 10.53 8.58 7.31
CA GLY A 39 10.84 9.99 7.17
C GLY A 39 10.82 10.52 5.73
N THR A 40 10.64 9.64 4.76
CA THR A 40 10.46 10.06 3.36
C THR A 40 9.00 10.40 3.10
N PRO A 41 8.69 11.51 2.40
CA PRO A 41 7.31 11.84 2.04
C PRO A 41 6.69 10.77 1.15
N THR A 42 5.44 10.40 1.43
CA THR A 42 4.71 9.40 0.63
C THR A 42 4.26 9.92 -0.74
N GLY A 43 4.35 11.23 -0.96
CA GLY A 43 3.76 11.89 -2.13
C GLY A 43 2.24 12.09 -2.02
N ARG A 44 1.63 11.61 -0.96
CA ARG A 44 0.18 11.73 -0.68
C ARG A 44 -0.01 12.12 0.77
N SER A 45 0.14 13.41 1.06
CA SER A 45 0.15 13.99 2.41
C SER A 45 -1.15 13.75 3.20
N PHE A 46 -2.25 13.48 2.51
CA PHE A 46 -3.55 13.23 3.13
C PHE A 46 -3.74 11.79 3.60
N TRP A 47 -2.89 10.86 3.18
CA TRP A 47 -2.96 9.49 3.64
C TRP A 47 -2.09 9.31 4.88
N PRO A 48 -2.57 8.53 5.86
CA PRO A 48 -1.76 8.25 7.04
C PRO A 48 -0.55 7.41 6.67
N ASP A 49 0.58 7.71 7.30
CA ASP A 49 1.78 6.91 7.23
C ASP A 49 2.07 6.27 8.60
N PHE A 50 2.74 5.13 8.56
CA PHE A 50 3.00 4.33 9.75
C PHE A 50 4.41 3.77 9.69
N VAL A 51 5.08 3.77 10.85
CA VAL A 51 6.34 3.05 10.99
C VAL A 51 6.03 1.57 11.18
N VAL A 52 6.41 0.76 10.19
CA VAL A 52 6.18 -0.69 10.20
C VAL A 52 7.32 -1.44 10.87
N ARG A 53 8.55 -0.94 10.70
CA ARG A 53 9.75 -1.51 11.27
C ARG A 53 10.80 -0.42 11.51
N SER A 54 11.42 -0.42 12.66
CA SER A 54 12.56 0.44 12.97
C SER A 54 13.51 -0.30 13.90
N ARG A 55 14.77 -0.40 13.49
CA ARG A 55 15.83 -0.95 14.36
C ARG A 55 16.36 0.11 15.33
N ALA A 56 16.43 1.36 14.86
CA ALA A 56 16.93 2.48 15.67
C ALA A 56 15.93 2.89 16.76
N ASN A 57 14.62 2.81 16.47
CA ASN A 57 13.57 3.19 17.41
C ASN A 57 12.39 2.20 17.33
N PRO A 58 12.49 1.03 17.97
CA PRO A 58 11.42 0.03 17.94
C PRO A 58 10.09 0.52 18.52
N ASP A 59 10.13 1.49 19.46
CA ASP A 59 8.93 2.03 20.09
C ASP A 59 8.10 2.92 19.14
N ALA A 60 8.70 3.42 18.08
CA ALA A 60 7.99 4.18 17.05
C ALA A 60 7.10 3.31 16.14
N VAL A 61 7.26 1.99 16.19
CA VAL A 61 6.47 1.06 15.36
C VAL A 61 5.02 1.06 15.82
N LEU A 62 4.10 1.33 14.89
CA LEU A 62 2.67 1.27 15.20
C LEU A 62 2.23 -0.20 15.29
N LYS A 63 1.83 -0.62 16.49
CA LYS A 63 1.34 -1.98 16.77
C LYS A 63 -0.12 -2.01 17.20
N ASP A 64 -0.69 -0.85 17.54
CA ASP A 64 -2.05 -0.74 18.02
C ASP A 64 -3.03 -0.66 16.83
N HIS A 65 -3.86 -1.69 16.72
CA HIS A 65 -4.85 -1.81 15.65
C HIS A 65 -5.90 -0.70 15.71
N ASP A 66 -6.36 -0.33 16.89
CA ASP A 66 -7.40 0.70 17.06
C ASP A 66 -6.89 2.08 16.61
N THR A 67 -5.65 2.40 16.92
CA THR A 67 -5.00 3.62 16.43
C THR A 67 -4.86 3.60 14.90
N TRP A 68 -4.49 2.47 14.33
CA TRP A 68 -4.40 2.29 12.89
C TRP A 68 -5.76 2.51 12.21
N CYS A 69 -6.80 1.86 12.70
CA CYS A 69 -8.16 2.02 12.19
C CYS A 69 -8.65 3.47 12.29
N ARG A 70 -8.44 4.12 13.45
CA ARG A 70 -8.85 5.50 13.66
C ARG A 70 -8.23 6.46 12.65
N ARG A 71 -6.94 6.33 12.36
CA ARG A 71 -6.25 7.18 11.38
C ARG A 71 -6.85 7.04 9.98
N TRP A 72 -7.22 5.83 9.58
CA TRP A 72 -7.89 5.61 8.29
C TRP A 72 -9.30 6.18 8.27
N VAL A 73 -10.07 6.01 9.33
CA VAL A 73 -11.42 6.59 9.45
C VAL A 73 -11.38 8.12 9.38
N GLU A 74 -10.45 8.75 10.09
CA GLU A 74 -10.23 10.20 10.03
C GLU A 74 -9.91 10.66 8.60
N THR A 75 -9.05 9.94 7.90
CA THR A 75 -8.72 10.23 6.50
C THR A 75 -9.94 10.11 5.58
N LEU A 76 -10.78 9.09 5.77
CA LEU A 76 -12.02 8.92 5.02
C LEU A 76 -13.01 10.06 5.29
N GLY A 77 -13.11 10.53 6.53
CA GLY A 77 -13.94 11.69 6.89
C GLY A 77 -13.50 12.99 6.21
N GLN A 78 -12.22 13.13 5.93
CA GLN A 78 -11.64 14.28 5.21
C GLN A 78 -11.70 14.13 3.68
N ARG A 79 -12.21 13.02 3.18
CA ARG A 79 -12.19 12.67 1.74
C ARG A 79 -12.87 13.70 0.86
N GLN A 80 -13.85 14.42 1.35
CA GLN A 80 -14.56 15.47 0.58
C GLN A 80 -13.66 16.67 0.25
N SER A 81 -12.59 16.88 1.00
CA SER A 81 -11.62 17.95 0.77
C SER A 81 -10.40 17.50 -0.06
N ILE A 82 -10.30 16.19 -0.37
CA ILE A 82 -9.19 15.64 -1.15
C ILE A 82 -9.49 15.84 -2.63
N PRO A 83 -8.59 16.51 -3.38
CA PRO A 83 -8.77 16.66 -4.82
C PRO A 83 -8.92 15.30 -5.50
N ALA A 84 -9.87 15.18 -6.43
CA ALA A 84 -10.02 13.98 -7.23
C ALA A 84 -8.71 13.74 -8.00
N TYR A 85 -8.07 12.60 -7.73
CA TYR A 85 -6.87 12.20 -8.45
C TYR A 85 -7.29 11.75 -9.85
N ARG A 86 -7.06 12.59 -10.84
CA ARG A 86 -7.19 12.17 -12.23
C ARG A 86 -5.90 11.49 -12.65
N TRP A 87 -5.99 10.23 -12.94
CA TRP A 87 -4.95 9.53 -13.69
C TRP A 87 -5.01 10.07 -15.12
N SER A 88 -4.07 10.90 -15.44
CA SER A 88 -3.87 11.35 -16.82
C SER A 88 -2.81 10.48 -17.46
#